data_7b0ee062f08e1b9ad4179b1489828494
#
_entry.id   7b0ee062f08e1b9ad4179b1489828494
#
_cell.length_a   1.000
_cell.length_b   1.000
_cell.length_c   1.000
_cell.angle_alpha   90.00
_cell.angle_beta   90.00
_cell.angle_gamma   90.00
#
_symmetry.space_group_name_H-M   'P 1'
#
loop_
_entity.id
_entity.type
_entity.pdbx_description
1 polymer ?
#
loop_
_entity_poly.entity_id
_entity_poly.type
_entity_poly.pdbx_seq_one_letter_code
_entity_poly.pdbx_strand_id
1 'polypeptide(L)'
;MLEQSSHEWSSFWTLTYDEKNYPSDGSLVPRHSTLFLKRLRENLGESRRIRYYLIGEYGDQTYRAHYHAALYGVHHSENALIEKSWQLGFTHSGELNKETASYITGYISKKLTKHDDPRLNGRYPEFARMSRNPGIGALAVPAIATALSTKHGAREIVQSGDVPLHLRHGRTRLPLGRYLRQKLREELGFDHVGGQEKSKILRALEVQALCHAAGSTSAYLAQKADLEKVKILQTETRAKIWSKKGKL
;
A
#
# COMPACT_ATOMS: atom_id res chain seq x y z
N MET A 1 -7.51 2.96 0.97
CA MET A 1 -8.74 3.49 0.34
C MET A 1 -9.75 2.39 -0.01
N LEU A 2 -9.47 1.44 -0.93
CA LEU A 2 -10.44 0.37 -1.28
C LEU A 2 -10.77 -0.55 -0.12
N GLU A 3 -9.80 -0.94 0.68
CA GLU A 3 -10.07 -1.73 1.89
C GLU A 3 -10.95 -0.96 2.87
N GLN A 4 -10.69 0.35 3.04
CA GLN A 4 -11.46 1.22 3.91
C GLN A 4 -12.94 1.28 3.52
N SER A 5 -13.26 1.33 2.21
CA SER A 5 -14.65 1.37 1.74
C SER A 5 -15.46 0.11 2.03
N SER A 6 -14.80 -0.96 2.45
CA SER A 6 -15.43 -2.25 2.78
C SER A 6 -15.61 -2.45 4.30
N HIS A 7 -15.32 -1.44 5.10
CA HIS A 7 -15.43 -1.50 6.56
C HIS A 7 -16.19 -0.28 7.09
N GLU A 8 -17.01 -0.49 8.10
CA GLU A 8 -17.75 0.60 8.78
C GLU A 8 -16.79 1.58 9.44
N TRP A 9 -15.75 1.06 10.10
CA TRP A 9 -14.72 1.84 10.77
C TRP A 9 -13.33 1.50 10.26
N SER A 10 -12.49 2.52 10.22
CA SER A 10 -11.06 2.37 9.94
C SER A 10 -10.28 3.47 10.64
N SER A 11 -9.10 3.16 11.13
CA SER A 11 -8.29 4.06 11.93
C SER A 11 -6.80 3.91 11.62
N PHE A 12 -6.07 4.96 11.89
CA PHE A 12 -4.61 5.00 11.83
C PHE A 12 -4.05 5.05 13.24
N TRP A 13 -3.05 4.24 13.51
CA TRP A 13 -2.43 4.13 14.83
C TRP A 13 -0.93 4.22 14.76
N THR A 14 -0.36 4.97 15.68
CA THR A 14 1.07 4.97 15.97
C THR A 14 1.29 4.25 17.29
N LEU A 15 2.17 3.26 17.32
CA LEU A 15 2.52 2.45 18.49
C LEU A 15 3.99 2.68 18.80
N THR A 16 4.27 3.23 19.97
CA THR A 16 5.63 3.53 20.43
C THR A 16 5.95 2.78 21.71
N TYR A 17 7.22 2.60 21.98
CA TYR A 17 7.68 2.00 23.23
C TYR A 17 7.83 3.06 24.32
N ASP A 18 7.51 2.69 25.58
CA ASP A 18 8.04 3.36 26.75
C ASP A 18 9.51 2.96 27.00
N GLU A 19 10.19 3.61 27.94
CA GLU A 19 11.60 3.34 28.22
C GLU A 19 11.83 1.93 28.78
N LYS A 20 10.88 1.39 29.53
CA LYS A 20 10.98 0.06 30.16
C LYS A 20 10.94 -1.07 29.12
N ASN A 21 10.14 -0.90 28.07
CA ASN A 21 9.88 -1.92 27.05
C ASN A 21 10.66 -1.68 25.75
N TYR A 22 11.45 -0.60 25.70
CA TYR A 22 12.27 -0.31 24.53
C TYR A 22 13.36 -1.37 24.35
N PRO A 23 13.50 -1.98 23.17
CA PRO A 23 14.55 -2.97 22.92
C PRO A 23 15.94 -2.39 23.21
N SER A 24 16.77 -3.13 23.95
CA SER A 24 18.08 -2.66 24.39
C SER A 24 19.05 -2.34 23.24
N ASP A 25 18.88 -3.01 22.12
CA ASP A 25 19.62 -2.77 20.87
C ASP A 25 18.98 -1.70 19.97
N GLY A 26 17.86 -1.11 20.39
CA GLY A 26 17.08 -0.15 19.62
C GLY A 26 16.42 -0.73 18.38
N SER A 27 16.34 -2.05 18.26
CA SER A 27 15.88 -2.75 17.06
C SER A 27 14.34 -2.81 16.97
N LEU A 28 13.83 -2.85 15.73
CA LEU A 28 12.46 -3.27 15.46
C LEU A 28 12.29 -4.75 15.82
N VAL A 29 11.20 -5.09 16.51
CA VAL A 29 10.87 -6.46 16.91
C VAL A 29 9.57 -6.91 16.22
N PRO A 30 9.64 -7.61 15.07
CA PRO A 30 8.44 -8.04 14.34
C PRO A 30 7.46 -8.85 15.17
N ARG A 31 7.94 -9.58 16.18
CA ARG A 31 7.11 -10.34 17.10
C ARG A 31 6.16 -9.44 17.91
N HIS A 32 6.56 -8.25 18.29
CA HIS A 32 5.73 -7.32 19.05
C HIS A 32 4.49 -6.90 18.27
N SER A 33 4.63 -6.61 16.97
CA SER A 33 3.48 -6.34 16.10
C SER A 33 2.55 -7.55 15.94
N THR A 34 3.11 -8.77 15.89
CA THR A 34 2.31 -10.00 15.83
C THR A 34 1.51 -10.22 17.13
N LEU A 35 2.15 -10.03 18.28
CA LEU A 35 1.51 -10.17 19.59
C LEU A 35 0.44 -9.10 19.82
N PHE A 36 0.71 -7.87 19.39
CA PHE A 36 -0.30 -6.79 19.39
C PHE A 36 -1.55 -7.20 18.63
N LEU A 37 -1.41 -7.64 17.38
CA LEU A 37 -2.55 -8.05 16.55
C LEU A 37 -3.27 -9.28 17.10
N LYS A 38 -2.56 -10.19 17.76
CA LYS A 38 -3.16 -11.34 18.44
C LYS A 38 -4.03 -10.89 19.61
N ARG A 39 -3.46 -10.10 20.54
CA ARG A 39 -4.18 -9.56 21.70
C ARG A 39 -5.36 -8.67 21.29
N LEU A 40 -5.18 -7.87 20.23
CA LEU A 40 -6.27 -7.04 19.71
C LEU A 40 -7.46 -7.90 19.26
N ARG A 41 -7.23 -9.01 18.56
CA ARG A 41 -8.29 -9.94 18.16
C ARG A 41 -8.93 -10.63 19.37
N GLU A 42 -8.15 -11.05 20.33
CA GLU A 42 -8.64 -11.63 21.59
C GLU A 42 -9.53 -10.64 22.37
N ASN A 43 -9.10 -9.38 22.48
CA ASN A 43 -9.87 -8.33 23.17
C ASN A 43 -11.16 -7.93 22.42
N LEU A 44 -11.19 -8.06 21.08
CA LEU A 44 -12.38 -7.79 20.26
C LEU A 44 -13.39 -8.95 20.29
N GLY A 45 -12.95 -10.16 20.61
CA GLY A 45 -13.76 -11.37 20.58
C GLY A 45 -14.09 -11.83 19.16
N GLU A 46 -14.95 -12.86 19.06
CA GLU A 46 -15.27 -13.51 17.77
C GLU A 46 -16.21 -12.70 16.87
N SER A 47 -16.94 -11.75 17.45
CA SER A 47 -17.93 -10.95 16.73
C SER A 47 -17.34 -9.91 15.79
N ARG A 48 -16.09 -9.51 15.98
CA ARG A 48 -15.43 -8.47 15.20
C ARG A 48 -14.16 -8.98 14.53
N ARG A 49 -14.16 -8.93 13.22
CA ARG A 49 -12.97 -9.26 12.41
C ARG A 49 -12.24 -7.98 12.01
N ILE A 50 -10.94 -7.95 12.30
CA ILE A 50 -10.08 -6.85 11.87
C ILE A 50 -9.19 -7.26 10.69
N ARG A 51 -8.94 -6.28 9.85
CA ARG A 51 -7.89 -6.35 8.85
C ARG A 51 -6.90 -5.23 9.10
N TYR A 52 -5.70 -5.33 8.55
CA TYR A 52 -4.64 -4.39 8.86
C TYR A 52 -3.63 -4.25 7.72
N TYR A 53 -3.00 -3.08 7.70
CA TYR A 53 -1.72 -2.82 7.06
C TYR A 53 -0.83 -2.16 8.10
N LEU A 54 0.31 -2.76 8.42
CA LEU A 54 1.20 -2.35 9.51
C LEU A 54 2.63 -2.27 9.00
N ILE A 55 3.33 -1.22 9.41
CA ILE A 55 4.76 -1.04 9.17
C ILE A 55 5.51 -0.92 10.50
N GLY A 56 6.75 -1.37 10.51
CA GLY A 56 7.73 -1.05 11.53
C GLY A 56 8.81 -0.20 10.90
N GLU A 57 9.13 0.92 11.54
CA GLU A 57 10.10 1.88 11.01
C GLU A 57 10.93 2.54 12.11
N TYR A 58 12.02 3.20 11.71
CA TYR A 58 12.83 4.05 12.56
C TYR A 58 12.51 5.52 12.31
N GLY A 59 12.32 6.30 13.37
CA GLY A 59 12.05 7.72 13.28
C GLY A 59 13.16 8.49 12.58
N ASP A 60 12.80 9.46 11.74
CA ASP A 60 13.77 10.21 10.92
C ASP A 60 14.79 11.01 11.73
N GLN A 61 14.42 11.46 12.93
CA GLN A 61 15.28 12.29 13.78
C GLN A 61 15.97 11.50 14.90
N THR A 62 15.20 10.63 15.57
CA THR A 62 15.67 9.91 16.76
C THR A 62 16.13 8.49 16.47
N TYR A 63 15.85 7.99 15.26
CA TYR A 63 16.07 6.58 14.89
C TYR A 63 15.41 5.58 15.86
N ARG A 64 14.38 6.04 16.59
CA ARG A 64 13.66 5.23 17.57
C ARG A 64 12.67 4.31 16.84
N ALA A 65 12.72 3.02 17.16
CA ALA A 65 11.83 2.01 16.60
C ALA A 65 10.37 2.28 17.03
N HIS A 66 9.44 2.25 16.07
CA HIS A 66 8.01 2.38 16.30
C HIS A 66 7.21 1.73 15.17
N TYR A 67 5.89 1.68 15.32
CA TYR A 67 5.01 1.04 14.34
C TYR A 67 3.87 1.97 13.97
N HIS A 68 3.46 1.89 12.70
CA HIS A 68 2.22 2.49 12.23
C HIS A 68 1.29 1.41 11.71
N ALA A 69 0.02 1.51 12.02
CA ALA A 69 -0.99 0.55 11.61
C ALA A 69 -2.23 1.25 11.06
N ALA A 70 -2.62 0.93 9.83
CA ALA A 70 -3.99 1.10 9.39
C ALA A 70 -4.78 -0.13 9.85
N LEU A 71 -5.77 0.08 10.70
CA LEU A 71 -6.68 -0.94 11.21
C LEU A 71 -8.05 -0.74 10.60
N TYR A 72 -8.60 -1.81 10.04
CA TYR A 72 -9.93 -1.86 9.45
C TYR A 72 -10.83 -2.69 10.35
N GLY A 73 -12.00 -2.16 10.73
CA GLY A 73 -12.90 -2.72 11.73
C GLY A 73 -12.62 -2.22 13.15
N VAL A 74 -11.82 -1.16 13.30
CA VAL A 74 -11.53 -0.49 14.60
C VAL A 74 -11.77 1.00 14.45
N HIS A 75 -12.54 1.59 15.36
CA HIS A 75 -12.79 3.03 15.37
C HIS A 75 -11.63 3.78 16.06
N HIS A 76 -11.36 5.02 15.63
CA HIS A 76 -10.25 5.80 16.17
C HIS A 76 -10.42 6.20 17.65
N SER A 77 -11.65 6.15 18.20
CA SER A 77 -11.92 6.42 19.62
C SER A 77 -11.69 5.22 20.55
N GLU A 78 -11.31 4.05 20.02
CA GLU A 78 -11.10 2.83 20.82
C GLU A 78 -9.69 2.78 21.45
N ASN A 79 -9.23 3.90 22.01
CA ASN A 79 -7.88 4.03 22.58
C ASN A 79 -7.61 2.96 23.65
N ALA A 80 -8.53 2.77 24.61
CA ALA A 80 -8.36 1.79 25.69
C ALA A 80 -8.15 0.35 25.17
N LEU A 81 -8.83 -0.01 24.08
CA LEU A 81 -8.69 -1.32 23.44
C LEU A 81 -7.30 -1.48 22.84
N ILE A 82 -6.79 -0.45 22.17
CA ILE A 82 -5.47 -0.48 21.53
C ILE A 82 -4.37 -0.47 22.58
N GLU A 83 -4.46 0.37 23.61
CA GLU A 83 -3.53 0.40 24.74
C GLU A 83 -3.45 -0.95 25.46
N LYS A 84 -4.60 -1.54 25.78
CA LYS A 84 -4.69 -2.88 26.37
C LYS A 84 -4.06 -3.96 25.49
N SER A 85 -4.06 -3.76 24.18
CA SER A 85 -3.49 -4.72 23.21
C SER A 85 -2.01 -4.49 22.94
N TRP A 86 -1.55 -3.24 22.96
CA TRP A 86 -0.15 -2.90 22.71
C TRP A 86 0.76 -3.29 23.89
N GLN A 87 0.49 -2.79 25.08
CA GLN A 87 1.16 -3.12 26.34
C GLN A 87 2.66 -2.79 26.44
N LEU A 88 3.25 -2.16 25.45
CA LEU A 88 4.69 -1.89 25.39
C LEU A 88 5.02 -0.40 25.43
N GLY A 89 4.03 0.45 25.66
CA GLY A 89 4.21 1.89 25.72
C GLY A 89 2.98 2.65 25.24
N PHE A 90 3.18 3.71 24.48
CA PHE A 90 2.15 4.68 24.15
C PHE A 90 1.51 4.39 22.80
N THR A 91 0.26 4.79 22.67
CA THR A 91 -0.50 4.70 21.43
C THR A 91 -1.07 6.06 21.06
N HIS A 92 -1.12 6.36 19.76
CA HIS A 92 -1.74 7.57 19.26
C HIS A 92 -2.66 7.22 18.10
N SER A 93 -3.90 7.72 18.17
CA SER A 93 -4.90 7.49 17.12
C SER A 93 -4.97 8.65 16.15
N GLY A 94 -5.35 8.35 14.91
CA GLY A 94 -5.64 9.31 13.87
C GLY A 94 -6.67 8.77 12.88
N GLU A 95 -7.19 9.65 12.05
CA GLU A 95 -8.03 9.23 10.94
C GLU A 95 -7.22 8.51 9.88
N LEU A 96 -7.79 7.41 9.35
CA LEU A 96 -7.28 6.80 8.15
C LEU A 96 -7.85 7.53 6.94
N ASN A 97 -7.08 8.44 6.39
CA ASN A 97 -7.40 9.21 5.20
C ASN A 97 -6.37 8.95 4.09
N LYS A 98 -6.47 9.67 2.97
CA LYS A 98 -5.55 9.51 1.85
C LYS A 98 -4.11 9.88 2.23
N GLU A 99 -3.92 10.89 3.06
CA GLU A 99 -2.63 11.38 3.51
C GLU A 99 -1.93 10.34 4.39
N THR A 100 -2.61 9.82 5.43
CA THR A 100 -2.08 8.79 6.32
C THR A 100 -1.88 7.45 5.60
N ALA A 101 -2.79 7.08 4.69
CA ALA A 101 -2.62 5.90 3.84
C ALA A 101 -1.40 6.03 2.90
N SER A 102 -1.18 7.21 2.32
CA SER A 102 0.00 7.48 1.48
C SER A 102 1.29 7.49 2.31
N TYR A 103 1.22 8.00 3.53
CA TYR A 103 2.33 7.98 4.47
C TYR A 103 2.82 6.56 4.72
N ILE A 104 1.96 5.66 5.24
CA ILE A 104 2.37 4.29 5.57
C ILE A 104 2.75 3.45 4.35
N THR A 105 2.16 3.68 3.18
CA THR A 105 2.52 2.96 1.95
C THR A 105 3.77 3.51 1.29
N GLY A 106 4.06 4.80 1.45
CA GLY A 106 5.24 5.46 0.89
C GLY A 106 6.54 5.09 1.59
N TYR A 107 6.48 4.67 2.84
CA TYR A 107 7.66 4.31 3.63
C TYR A 107 8.40 3.08 3.11
N ILE A 108 7.71 2.06 2.60
CA ILE A 108 8.33 0.84 2.07
C ILE A 108 9.26 1.10 0.89
N SER A 109 8.96 2.13 0.11
CA SER A 109 9.77 2.46 -1.09
C SER A 109 10.98 3.35 -0.80
N LYS A 110 11.11 3.86 0.43
CA LYS A 110 12.08 4.93 0.75
C LYS A 110 13.18 4.55 1.74
N LYS A 111 13.07 3.43 2.49
CA LYS A 111 13.90 3.21 3.67
C LYS A 111 14.59 1.83 3.75
N LEU A 112 15.20 1.60 4.87
CA LEU A 112 16.12 0.58 5.32
C LEU A 112 15.50 -0.84 5.32
N THR A 113 15.20 -1.37 4.15
CA THR A 113 14.51 -2.67 4.01
C THR A 113 15.44 -3.86 3.77
N LYS A 114 16.73 -3.60 3.58
CA LYS A 114 17.74 -4.64 3.35
C LYS A 114 18.50 -4.91 4.64
N HIS A 115 18.68 -6.19 4.97
CA HIS A 115 19.42 -6.63 6.18
C HIS A 115 20.88 -6.19 6.20
N ASP A 116 21.49 -6.01 5.05
CA ASP A 116 22.89 -5.64 4.86
C ASP A 116 23.12 -4.12 4.74
N ASP A 117 22.08 -3.30 4.95
CA ASP A 117 22.23 -1.85 4.92
C ASP A 117 23.06 -1.38 6.14
N PRO A 118 24.24 -0.77 5.92
CA PRO A 118 25.12 -0.38 7.01
C PRO A 118 24.51 0.65 7.97
N ARG A 119 23.50 1.41 7.55
CA ARG A 119 22.78 2.37 8.40
C ARG A 119 21.95 1.69 9.49
N LEU A 120 21.61 0.42 9.32
CA LEU A 120 20.91 -0.36 10.34
C LEU A 120 21.82 -0.66 11.55
N ASN A 121 23.13 -0.70 11.36
CA ASN A 121 24.06 -1.06 12.41
C ASN A 121 23.68 -2.37 13.13
N GLY A 122 23.37 -3.42 12.36
CA GLY A 122 22.93 -4.73 12.86
C GLY A 122 21.48 -4.84 13.32
N ARG A 123 20.70 -3.74 13.34
CA ARG A 123 19.29 -3.74 13.73
C ARG A 123 18.41 -4.40 12.67
N TYR A 124 17.24 -4.85 13.09
CA TYR A 124 16.26 -5.44 12.17
C TYR A 124 15.77 -4.41 11.14
N PRO A 125 15.67 -4.76 9.84
CA PRO A 125 15.24 -3.83 8.81
C PRO A 125 13.79 -3.40 8.98
N GLU A 126 13.45 -2.25 8.42
CA GLU A 126 12.09 -1.78 8.33
C GLU A 126 11.23 -2.75 7.52
N PHE A 127 9.99 -2.93 7.90
CA PHE A 127 9.13 -3.93 7.29
C PHE A 127 7.68 -3.49 7.20
N ALA A 128 6.94 -4.15 6.29
CA ALA A 128 5.50 -4.07 6.23
C ALA A 128 4.85 -5.45 6.34
N ARG A 129 3.70 -5.48 6.97
CA ARG A 129 2.82 -6.65 7.09
C ARG A 129 1.38 -6.24 6.83
N MET A 130 0.62 -7.13 6.23
CA MET A 130 -0.78 -6.86 5.93
C MET A 130 -1.61 -8.14 5.93
N SER A 131 -2.92 -7.97 6.03
CA SER A 131 -3.87 -9.05 5.80
C SER A 131 -3.76 -9.56 4.36
N ARG A 132 -3.65 -10.89 4.19
CA ARG A 132 -3.40 -11.54 2.88
C ARG A 132 -4.50 -12.49 2.42
N ASN A 133 -5.42 -12.85 3.29
CA ASN A 133 -6.51 -13.76 2.94
C ASN A 133 -7.89 -13.14 3.27
N PRO A 134 -8.54 -12.54 2.25
CA PRO A 134 -7.98 -12.14 0.96
C PRO A 134 -6.95 -11.01 1.11
N GLY A 135 -6.23 -10.63 0.04
CA GLY A 135 -5.32 -9.48 0.05
C GLY A 135 -6.06 -8.15 0.28
N ILE A 136 -5.33 -7.13 0.71
CA ILE A 136 -5.90 -5.79 0.99
C ILE A 136 -6.57 -5.22 -0.26
N GLY A 137 -7.79 -4.69 -0.10
CA GLY A 137 -8.64 -4.12 -1.15
C GLY A 137 -9.51 -5.13 -1.89
N ALA A 138 -9.29 -6.44 -1.70
CA ALA A 138 -10.05 -7.47 -2.41
C ALA A 138 -11.54 -7.52 -2.01
N LEU A 139 -11.89 -7.09 -0.82
CA LEU A 139 -13.28 -7.02 -0.37
C LEU A 139 -14.12 -6.01 -1.19
N ALA A 140 -13.49 -5.04 -1.82
CA ALA A 140 -14.16 -4.07 -2.69
C ALA A 140 -14.37 -4.58 -4.12
N VAL A 141 -13.76 -5.72 -4.50
CA VAL A 141 -13.82 -6.22 -5.89
C VAL A 141 -15.24 -6.49 -6.38
N PRO A 142 -16.15 -7.14 -5.62
CA PRO A 142 -17.52 -7.36 -6.08
C PRO A 142 -18.27 -6.05 -6.38
N ALA A 143 -18.12 -5.03 -5.54
CA ALA A 143 -18.74 -3.72 -5.74
C ALA A 143 -18.18 -3.02 -7.00
N ILE A 144 -16.87 -3.12 -7.24
CA ILE A 144 -16.22 -2.59 -8.44
C ILE A 144 -16.72 -3.35 -9.68
N ALA A 145 -16.82 -4.67 -9.64
CA ALA A 145 -17.34 -5.48 -10.73
C ALA A 145 -18.78 -5.10 -11.08
N THR A 146 -19.63 -4.94 -10.07
CA THR A 146 -21.01 -4.46 -10.25
C THR A 146 -21.05 -3.09 -10.95
N ALA A 147 -20.21 -2.14 -10.51
CA ALA A 147 -20.14 -0.82 -11.14
C ALA A 147 -19.66 -0.89 -12.61
N LEU A 148 -18.70 -1.77 -12.90
CA LEU A 148 -18.18 -1.99 -14.26
C LEU A 148 -19.17 -2.73 -15.16
N SER A 149 -20.12 -3.48 -14.61
CA SER A 149 -21.19 -4.14 -15.35
C SER A 149 -22.31 -3.18 -15.78
N THR A 150 -22.32 -1.93 -15.31
CA THR A 150 -23.25 -0.91 -15.78
C THR A 150 -22.92 -0.45 -17.21
N LYS A 151 -23.89 0.20 -17.90
CA LYS A 151 -23.70 0.74 -19.26
C LYS A 151 -22.46 1.65 -19.39
N HIS A 152 -22.16 2.44 -18.35
CA HIS A 152 -20.98 3.32 -18.33
C HIS A 152 -19.68 2.56 -18.08
N GLY A 153 -19.68 1.65 -17.11
CA GLY A 153 -18.48 0.84 -16.80
C GLY A 153 -18.11 -0.12 -17.94
N ALA A 154 -19.10 -0.74 -18.57
CA ALA A 154 -18.90 -1.65 -19.68
C ALA A 154 -18.22 -0.97 -20.89
N ARG A 155 -18.45 0.31 -21.14
CA ARG A 155 -17.76 1.05 -22.20
C ARG A 155 -16.26 1.09 -22.03
N GLU A 156 -15.76 1.31 -20.80
CA GLU A 156 -14.33 1.33 -20.52
C GLU A 156 -13.68 -0.04 -20.76
N ILE A 157 -14.38 -1.11 -20.35
CA ILE A 157 -13.93 -2.49 -20.60
C ILE A 157 -13.90 -2.81 -22.10
N VAL A 158 -14.97 -2.46 -22.84
CA VAL A 158 -15.04 -2.71 -24.28
C VAL A 158 -13.96 -1.94 -25.04
N GLN A 159 -13.71 -0.68 -24.67
CA GLN A 159 -12.68 0.14 -25.32
C GLN A 159 -11.26 -0.31 -25.01
N SER A 160 -10.99 -0.73 -23.79
CA SER A 160 -9.65 -1.16 -23.36
C SER A 160 -9.37 -2.63 -23.62
N GLY A 161 -10.41 -3.46 -23.77
CA GLY A 161 -10.32 -4.92 -23.87
C GLY A 161 -9.89 -5.60 -22.56
N ASP A 162 -9.86 -4.86 -21.44
CA ASP A 162 -9.42 -5.37 -20.13
C ASP A 162 -10.07 -4.55 -18.99
N VAL A 163 -9.89 -5.01 -17.76
CA VAL A 163 -10.26 -4.27 -16.56
C VAL A 163 -9.43 -2.98 -16.41
N PRO A 164 -9.98 -1.92 -15.80
CA PRO A 164 -9.32 -0.63 -15.74
C PRO A 164 -7.98 -0.68 -15.01
N LEU A 165 -7.03 0.12 -15.49
CA LEU A 165 -5.71 0.30 -14.85
C LEU A 165 -5.78 1.18 -13.61
N HIS A 166 -6.77 2.07 -13.55
CA HIS A 166 -6.92 3.08 -12.49
C HIS A 166 -8.38 3.15 -12.07
N LEU A 167 -8.60 3.47 -10.80
CA LEU A 167 -9.90 3.85 -10.29
C LEU A 167 -9.89 5.30 -9.84
N ARG A 168 -11.03 5.96 -9.96
CA ARG A 168 -11.22 7.32 -9.49
C ARG A 168 -11.60 7.31 -8.01
N HIS A 169 -10.85 8.04 -7.19
CA HIS A 169 -11.15 8.33 -5.79
C HIS A 169 -11.33 9.84 -5.65
N GLY A 170 -12.57 10.31 -5.63
CA GLY A 170 -12.88 11.73 -5.71
C GLY A 170 -12.29 12.36 -6.99
N ARG A 171 -11.41 13.35 -6.83
CA ARG A 171 -10.72 14.02 -7.95
C ARG A 171 -9.43 13.32 -8.40
N THR A 172 -8.96 12.28 -7.69
CA THR A 172 -7.68 11.62 -7.96
C THR A 172 -7.91 10.28 -8.66
N ARG A 173 -7.11 9.98 -9.69
CA ARG A 173 -7.02 8.63 -10.28
C ARG A 173 -5.87 7.89 -9.60
N LEU A 174 -6.16 6.74 -9.01
CA LEU A 174 -5.18 5.88 -8.34
C LEU A 174 -5.05 4.56 -9.11
N PRO A 175 -3.84 4.01 -9.24
CA PRO A 175 -3.63 2.76 -9.96
C PRO A 175 -4.30 1.60 -9.21
N LEU A 176 -4.99 0.75 -9.96
CA LEU A 176 -5.48 -0.53 -9.48
C LEU A 176 -4.35 -1.55 -9.66
N GLY A 177 -3.69 -1.92 -8.57
CA GLY A 177 -2.53 -2.80 -8.59
C GLY A 177 -2.81 -4.17 -9.24
N ARG A 178 -1.75 -4.86 -9.67
CA ARG A 178 -1.82 -6.14 -10.40
C ARG A 178 -2.71 -7.18 -9.72
N TYR A 179 -2.61 -7.33 -8.39
CA TYR A 179 -3.41 -8.27 -7.61
C TYR A 179 -4.92 -7.99 -7.72
N LEU A 180 -5.33 -6.74 -7.53
CA LEU A 180 -6.75 -6.37 -7.58
C LEU A 180 -7.30 -6.45 -9.01
N ARG A 181 -6.49 -6.12 -10.02
CA ARG A 181 -6.89 -6.31 -11.42
C ARG A 181 -7.11 -7.78 -11.75
N GLN A 182 -6.26 -8.66 -11.23
CA GLN A 182 -6.45 -10.10 -11.40
C GLN A 182 -7.75 -10.55 -10.74
N LYS A 183 -8.00 -10.16 -9.48
CA LYS A 183 -9.24 -10.48 -8.78
C LYS A 183 -10.48 -9.93 -9.49
N LEU A 184 -10.37 -8.75 -10.07
CA LEU A 184 -11.47 -8.14 -10.83
C LEU A 184 -11.74 -8.88 -12.16
N ARG A 185 -10.70 -9.38 -12.83
CA ARG A 185 -10.89 -10.26 -14.00
C ARG A 185 -11.59 -11.57 -13.63
N GLU A 186 -11.16 -12.20 -12.54
CA GLU A 186 -11.80 -13.42 -11.99
C GLU A 186 -13.28 -13.18 -11.71
N GLU A 187 -13.63 -12.08 -11.05
CA GLU A 187 -15.00 -11.70 -10.69
C GLU A 187 -15.87 -11.41 -11.91
N LEU A 188 -15.32 -10.80 -12.95
CA LEU A 188 -16.02 -10.49 -14.19
C LEU A 188 -16.05 -11.63 -15.20
N GLY A 189 -15.49 -12.80 -14.87
CA GLY A 189 -15.45 -13.96 -15.77
C GLY A 189 -14.50 -13.79 -16.96
N PHE A 190 -13.51 -12.88 -16.86
CA PHE A 190 -12.46 -12.79 -17.86
C PHE A 190 -11.50 -13.99 -17.71
N ASP A 191 -11.38 -14.82 -18.72
CA ASP A 191 -10.43 -15.91 -18.72
C ASP A 191 -9.00 -15.41 -18.53
N HIS A 192 -8.27 -16.02 -17.61
CA HIS A 192 -6.90 -15.66 -17.25
C HIS A 192 -5.94 -15.63 -18.46
N VAL A 193 -6.21 -16.43 -19.45
CA VAL A 193 -5.37 -16.60 -20.65
C VAL A 193 -5.70 -15.54 -21.71
N GLY A 194 -6.96 -15.25 -21.97
CA GLY A 194 -7.37 -14.33 -23.04
C GLY A 194 -6.98 -12.87 -22.80
N GLY A 195 -7.18 -12.35 -21.58
CA GLY A 195 -6.88 -10.95 -21.26
C GLY A 195 -5.39 -10.65 -21.15
N GLN A 196 -4.60 -11.62 -20.67
CA GLN A 196 -3.13 -11.45 -20.62
C GLN A 196 -2.49 -11.59 -22.02
N GLU A 197 -2.99 -12.48 -22.85
CA GLU A 197 -2.50 -12.67 -24.22
C GLU A 197 -2.85 -11.45 -25.10
N LYS A 198 -4.10 -10.98 -25.09
CA LYS A 198 -4.51 -9.73 -25.77
C LYS A 198 -3.71 -8.52 -25.27
N SER A 199 -3.51 -8.39 -23.97
CA SER A 199 -2.71 -7.29 -23.40
C SER A 199 -1.24 -7.39 -23.80
N LYS A 200 -0.67 -8.59 -23.91
CA LYS A 200 0.70 -8.80 -24.39
C LYS A 200 0.81 -8.47 -25.88
N ILE A 201 -0.13 -8.92 -26.70
CA ILE A 201 -0.16 -8.65 -28.13
C ILE A 201 -0.33 -7.15 -28.41
N LEU A 202 -1.29 -6.48 -27.75
CA LEU A 202 -1.49 -5.04 -27.88
C LEU A 202 -0.26 -4.25 -27.43
N ARG A 203 0.37 -4.65 -26.32
CA ARG A 203 1.60 -4.03 -25.85
C ARG A 203 2.79 -4.28 -26.78
N ALA A 204 2.87 -5.47 -27.38
CA ALA A 204 3.89 -5.77 -28.38
C ALA A 204 3.71 -4.91 -29.63
N LEU A 205 2.47 -4.76 -30.13
CA LEU A 205 2.14 -3.91 -31.26
C LEU A 205 2.40 -2.43 -30.97
N GLU A 206 2.05 -1.96 -29.76
CA GLU A 206 2.34 -0.59 -29.32
C GLU A 206 3.85 -0.32 -29.26
N VAL A 207 4.64 -1.25 -28.69
CA VAL A 207 6.09 -1.15 -28.65
C VAL A 207 6.67 -1.18 -30.07
N GLN A 208 6.15 -2.03 -30.94
CA GLN A 208 6.58 -2.10 -32.35
C GLN A 208 6.29 -0.78 -33.09
N ALA A 209 5.11 -0.20 -32.90
CA ALA A 209 4.76 1.11 -33.46
C ALA A 209 5.66 2.22 -32.93
N LEU A 210 5.99 2.21 -31.64
CA LEU A 210 6.90 3.18 -31.03
C LEU A 210 8.35 3.01 -31.53
N CYS A 211 8.82 1.79 -31.71
CA CYS A 211 10.13 1.50 -32.30
C CYS A 211 10.20 1.99 -33.75
N HIS A 212 9.13 1.79 -34.52
CA HIS A 212 9.04 2.28 -35.90
C HIS A 212 9.05 3.82 -35.96
N ALA A 213 8.28 4.47 -35.08
CA ALA A 213 8.24 5.93 -34.97
C ALA A 213 9.59 6.53 -34.52
N ALA A 214 10.36 5.81 -33.70
CA ALA A 214 11.70 6.22 -33.27
C ALA A 214 12.80 5.91 -34.29
N GLY A 215 12.46 5.24 -35.41
CA GLY A 215 13.40 4.88 -36.45
C GLY A 215 14.20 3.59 -36.19
N SER A 216 14.30 3.15 -34.95
CA SER A 216 14.93 1.86 -34.57
C SER A 216 14.57 1.46 -33.14
N THR A 217 14.74 0.17 -32.83
CA THR A 217 14.57 -0.36 -31.46
C THR A 217 15.58 0.26 -30.49
N SER A 218 16.80 0.50 -30.91
CA SER A 218 17.83 1.14 -30.07
C SER A 218 17.50 2.59 -29.75
N ALA A 219 17.00 3.36 -30.72
CA ALA A 219 16.55 4.74 -30.51
C ALA A 219 15.35 4.80 -29.56
N TYR A 220 14.39 3.88 -29.69
CA TYR A 220 13.25 3.77 -28.75
C TYR A 220 13.72 3.44 -27.32
N LEU A 221 14.64 2.49 -27.16
CA LEU A 221 15.18 2.14 -25.84
C LEU A 221 15.94 3.29 -25.20
N ALA A 222 16.71 4.06 -25.98
CA ALA A 222 17.39 5.26 -25.50
C ALA A 222 16.39 6.33 -25.03
N GLN A 223 15.37 6.65 -25.82
CA GLN A 223 14.31 7.59 -25.45
C GLN A 223 13.56 7.12 -24.20
N LYS A 224 13.26 5.85 -24.08
CA LYS A 224 12.61 5.26 -22.92
C LYS A 224 13.48 5.36 -21.67
N ALA A 225 14.78 5.08 -21.76
CA ALA A 225 15.72 5.23 -20.66
C ALA A 225 15.83 6.67 -20.17
N ASP A 226 15.83 7.64 -21.07
CA ASP A 226 15.85 9.05 -20.72
C ASP A 226 14.54 9.51 -20.05
N LEU A 227 13.40 9.02 -20.53
CA LEU A 227 12.11 9.28 -19.89
C LEU A 227 12.04 8.65 -18.48
N GLU A 228 12.62 7.46 -18.27
CA GLU A 228 12.71 6.86 -16.94
C GLU A 228 13.62 7.63 -16.01
N LYS A 229 14.76 8.14 -16.48
CA LYS A 229 15.64 9.04 -15.71
C LYS A 229 14.90 10.32 -15.29
N VAL A 230 14.15 10.93 -16.20
CA VAL A 230 13.34 12.13 -15.91
C VAL A 230 12.26 11.81 -14.87
N LYS A 231 11.59 10.65 -14.96
CA LYS A 231 10.59 10.23 -13.96
C LYS A 231 11.22 10.00 -12.58
N ILE A 232 12.39 9.37 -12.53
CA ILE A 232 13.15 9.18 -11.28
C ILE A 232 13.48 10.54 -10.66
N LEU A 233 14.06 11.44 -11.45
CA LEU A 233 14.42 12.80 -10.99
C LEU A 233 13.19 13.58 -10.50
N GLN A 234 12.05 13.49 -11.21
CA GLN A 234 10.79 14.10 -10.78
C GLN A 234 10.29 13.51 -9.46
N THR A 235 10.41 12.18 -9.29
CA THR A 235 10.00 11.48 -8.07
C THR A 235 10.88 11.89 -6.88
N GLU A 236 12.18 11.95 -7.09
CA GLU A 236 13.14 12.44 -6.08
C GLU A 236 12.91 13.91 -5.71
N THR A 237 12.66 14.74 -6.71
CA THR A 237 12.37 16.17 -6.50
C THR A 237 11.06 16.35 -5.71
N ARG A 238 10.02 15.61 -6.06
CA ARG A 238 8.76 15.58 -5.28
C ARG A 238 9.01 15.08 -3.85
N ALA A 239 9.79 14.02 -3.67
CA ALA A 239 10.14 13.52 -2.35
C ALA A 239 10.88 14.57 -1.51
N LYS A 240 11.83 15.31 -2.10
CA LYS A 240 12.53 16.42 -1.44
C LYS A 240 11.60 17.58 -1.07
N ILE A 241 10.64 17.92 -1.93
CA ILE A 241 9.62 18.94 -1.64
C ILE A 241 8.70 18.51 -0.48
N TRP A 242 8.28 17.25 -0.48
CA TRP A 242 7.44 16.70 0.61
C TRP A 242 8.19 16.64 1.94
N SER A 243 9.47 16.27 1.93
CA SER A 243 10.29 16.25 3.15
C SER A 243 10.53 17.64 3.74
N LYS A 244 10.49 18.70 2.92
CA LYS A 244 10.59 20.10 3.38
C LYS A 244 9.25 20.64 3.92
N LYS A 245 8.11 20.20 3.37
CA LYS A 245 6.76 20.59 3.84
C LYS A 245 6.33 19.93 5.15
N GLY A 246 6.94 18.85 5.55
CA GLY A 246 6.73 18.21 6.86
C GLY A 246 7.53 18.82 8.01
N LYS A 247 8.16 19.99 7.79
CA LYS A 247 8.94 20.74 8.79
C LYS A 247 8.29 22.06 9.19
N LEU A 248 6.99 22.24 8.92
CA LEU A 248 6.18 23.36 9.43
C LEU A 248 5.22 22.89 10.48
#